data_521f67166fedfa449c9d241c758f08fa
#
_entry.id   521f67166fedfa449c9d241c758f08fa
#
_cell.length_a   1.000
_cell.length_b   1.000
_cell.length_c   1.000
_cell.angle_alpha   90.00
_cell.angle_beta   90.00
_cell.angle_gamma   90.00
#
_symmetry.space_group_name_H-M   'P 1'
#
loop_
_entity.id
_entity.type
_entity.pdbx_description
1 polymer ?
#
loop_
_entity_poly.entity_id
_entity_poly.type
_entity_poly.pdbx_seq_one_letter_code
_entity_poly.pdbx_strand_id
1 'polypeptide(L)'
;DTVHKIGMPEARITLAETTIYLATSPKSNSAYMAINKAMSLVEHDTTNRPVPLHLRNAPTKLMDKAGYGKGYKYAHDFAGNFAEQEFLPDTLAGTKFYEPNTGNATEAKIAERMRELWRDKYK
;
A
#
# COMPACT_ATOMS: atom_id res chain seq x y z
N ASP A 1 19.73 -6.86 -2.89
CA ASP A 1 19.92 -7.47 -1.57
C ASP A 1 20.27 -8.96 -1.67
N THR A 2 19.48 -9.76 -2.41
CA THR A 2 19.75 -11.21 -2.60
C THR A 2 21.12 -11.47 -3.22
N VAL A 3 21.47 -10.74 -4.30
CA VAL A 3 22.80 -10.87 -4.94
C VAL A 3 23.92 -10.61 -3.95
N HIS A 4 23.78 -9.60 -3.09
CA HIS A 4 24.78 -9.28 -2.06
C HIS A 4 24.91 -10.38 -0.99
N LYS A 5 23.79 -11.03 -0.64
CA LYS A 5 23.76 -12.07 0.40
C LYS A 5 24.30 -13.43 -0.08
N ILE A 6 23.94 -13.84 -1.29
CA ILE A 6 24.30 -15.18 -1.80
C ILE A 6 25.51 -15.17 -2.77
N GLY A 7 25.88 -14.02 -3.31
CA GLY A 7 27.02 -13.87 -4.21
C GLY A 7 26.84 -14.50 -5.59
N MET A 8 27.87 -14.34 -6.42
CA MET A 8 27.98 -14.99 -7.71
C MET A 8 28.80 -16.28 -7.55
N PRO A 9 28.54 -17.37 -8.31
CA PRO A 9 27.63 -17.45 -9.47
C PRO A 9 26.15 -17.74 -9.15
N GLU A 10 25.79 -18.07 -7.92
CA GLU A 10 24.43 -18.49 -7.54
C GLU A 10 23.37 -17.43 -7.84
N ALA A 11 23.70 -16.16 -7.61
CA ALA A 11 22.79 -15.02 -7.86
C ALA A 11 22.38 -14.85 -9.32
N ARG A 12 23.11 -15.45 -10.28
CA ARG A 12 22.75 -15.40 -11.72
C ARG A 12 21.37 -15.96 -12.00
N ILE A 13 20.96 -16.99 -11.26
CA ILE A 13 19.64 -17.61 -11.42
C ILE A 13 18.56 -16.63 -11.02
N THR A 14 18.67 -16.01 -9.84
CA THR A 14 17.72 -14.99 -9.36
C THR A 14 17.67 -13.77 -10.30
N LEU A 15 18.81 -13.35 -10.83
CA LEU A 15 18.86 -12.25 -11.81
C LEU A 15 18.15 -12.62 -13.12
N ALA A 16 18.35 -13.85 -13.62
CA ALA A 16 17.69 -14.34 -14.82
C ALA A 16 16.16 -14.42 -14.63
N GLU A 17 15.71 -14.99 -13.51
CA GLU A 17 14.28 -15.07 -13.17
C GLU A 17 13.65 -13.69 -13.08
N THR A 18 14.30 -12.75 -12.40
CA THR A 18 13.81 -11.36 -12.28
C THR A 18 13.72 -10.68 -13.64
N THR A 19 14.73 -10.88 -14.49
CA THR A 19 14.76 -10.33 -15.85
C THR A 19 13.61 -10.87 -16.70
N ILE A 20 13.38 -12.18 -16.67
CA ILE A 20 12.27 -12.82 -17.40
C ILE A 20 10.92 -12.30 -16.87
N TYR A 21 10.75 -12.23 -15.56
CA TYR A 21 9.51 -11.73 -14.95
C TYR A 21 9.21 -10.29 -15.41
N LEU A 22 10.19 -9.40 -15.35
CA LEU A 22 10.02 -8.00 -15.77
C LEU A 22 9.78 -7.87 -17.28
N ALA A 23 10.50 -8.66 -18.08
CA ALA A 23 10.37 -8.61 -19.55
C ALA A 23 9.03 -9.13 -20.06
N THR A 24 8.44 -10.09 -19.35
CA THR A 24 7.16 -10.72 -19.73
C THR A 24 5.95 -10.09 -19.03
N SER A 25 6.16 -9.20 -18.06
CA SER A 25 5.08 -8.52 -17.36
C SER A 25 4.34 -7.55 -18.29
N PRO A 26 3.00 -7.44 -18.16
CA PRO A 26 2.23 -6.46 -18.93
C PRO A 26 2.72 -5.04 -18.68
N LYS A 27 2.81 -4.24 -19.73
CA LYS A 27 3.19 -2.83 -19.60
C LYS A 27 2.09 -2.04 -18.91
N SER A 28 2.46 -1.31 -17.86
CA SER A 28 1.58 -0.38 -17.16
C SER A 28 2.39 0.72 -16.51
N ASN A 29 1.84 1.91 -16.48
CA ASN A 29 2.38 3.06 -15.75
C ASN A 29 1.60 3.35 -14.44
N SER A 30 0.65 2.51 -14.06
CA SER A 30 -0.22 2.75 -12.89
C SER A 30 0.56 2.97 -11.61
N ALA A 31 1.60 2.18 -11.35
CA ALA A 31 2.46 2.34 -10.17
C ALA A 31 3.27 3.65 -10.22
N TYR A 32 3.79 4.01 -11.39
CA TYR A 32 4.49 5.27 -11.62
C TYR A 32 3.59 6.48 -11.38
N MET A 33 2.37 6.45 -11.91
CA MET A 33 1.38 7.50 -11.69
C MET A 33 0.98 7.61 -10.23
N ALA A 34 0.80 6.47 -9.54
CA ALA A 34 0.45 6.43 -8.12
C ALA A 34 1.50 7.11 -7.24
N ILE A 35 2.77 6.76 -7.41
CA ILE A 35 3.84 7.37 -6.61
C ILE A 35 4.00 8.86 -6.92
N ASN A 36 3.91 9.27 -8.18
CA ASN A 36 4.00 10.68 -8.55
C ASN A 36 2.86 11.49 -7.94
N LYS A 37 1.63 10.97 -7.95
CA LYS A 37 0.48 11.62 -7.30
C LYS A 37 0.69 11.78 -5.80
N ALA A 38 1.19 10.74 -5.14
CA ALA A 38 1.48 10.78 -3.70
C ALA A 38 2.61 11.78 -3.38
N MET A 39 3.70 11.76 -4.13
CA MET A 39 4.82 12.68 -3.95
C MET A 39 4.41 14.14 -4.18
N SER A 40 3.67 14.41 -5.24
CA SER A 40 3.15 15.76 -5.52
C SER A 40 2.27 16.29 -4.40
N LEU A 41 1.42 15.43 -3.82
CA LEU A 41 0.59 15.81 -2.68
C LEU A 41 1.47 16.20 -1.48
N VAL A 42 2.48 15.40 -1.15
CA VAL A 42 3.38 15.66 -0.02
C VAL A 42 4.20 16.94 -0.24
N GLU A 43 4.73 17.14 -1.44
CA GLU A 43 5.56 18.32 -1.78
C GLU A 43 4.77 19.64 -1.72
N HIS A 44 3.48 19.61 -2.08
CA HIS A 44 2.62 20.80 -2.08
C HIS A 44 1.81 20.95 -0.79
N ASP A 45 1.87 19.97 0.10
CA ASP A 45 1.15 20.03 1.37
C ASP A 45 1.93 20.88 2.40
N THR A 46 1.39 22.06 2.69
CA THR A 46 1.93 22.96 3.72
C THR A 46 1.43 22.61 5.12
N THR A 47 0.55 21.63 5.26
CA THR A 47 -0.03 21.20 6.53
C THR A 47 0.69 19.97 7.08
N ASN A 48 0.93 19.95 8.39
CA ASN A 48 1.45 18.78 9.08
C ASN A 48 0.28 17.85 9.42
N ARG A 49 -0.06 16.94 8.51
CA ARG A 49 -1.18 15.99 8.69
C ARG A 49 -0.78 14.88 9.64
N PRO A 50 -1.46 14.74 10.77
CA PRO A 50 -1.11 13.71 11.74
C PRO A 50 -1.53 12.31 11.27
N VAL A 51 -0.77 11.30 11.69
CA VAL A 51 -1.19 9.91 11.55
C VAL A 51 -2.49 9.69 12.35
N PRO A 52 -3.50 8.99 11.82
CA PRO A 52 -4.72 8.68 12.55
C PRO A 52 -4.45 8.05 13.92
N LEU A 53 -5.23 8.42 14.94
CA LEU A 53 -4.99 7.97 16.33
C LEU A 53 -5.00 6.46 16.48
N HIS A 54 -5.88 5.75 15.79
CA HIS A 54 -5.98 4.29 15.86
C HIS A 54 -4.74 3.57 15.31
N LEU A 55 -3.91 4.24 14.49
CA LEU A 55 -2.66 3.69 13.94
C LEU A 55 -1.43 4.02 14.78
N ARG A 56 -1.59 4.81 15.85
CA ARG A 56 -0.46 5.20 16.71
C ARG A 56 -0.27 4.21 17.85
N ASN A 57 0.99 3.87 18.13
CA ASN A 57 1.33 3.08 19.30
C ASN A 57 1.10 3.88 20.59
N ALA A 58 0.63 3.21 21.65
CA ALA A 58 0.40 3.79 22.97
C ALA A 58 1.36 3.20 24.01
N PRO A 59 2.68 3.51 23.94
CA PRO A 59 3.65 2.93 24.87
C PRO A 59 3.53 3.46 26.30
N THR A 60 2.82 4.55 26.52
CA THR A 60 2.59 5.14 27.84
C THR A 60 1.10 5.24 28.18
N LYS A 61 0.79 5.26 29.50
CA LYS A 61 -0.58 5.47 29.97
C LYS A 61 -1.19 6.80 29.52
N LEU A 62 -0.36 7.81 29.32
CA LEU A 62 -0.82 9.11 28.84
C LEU A 62 -1.27 9.02 27.36
N MET A 63 -0.51 8.33 26.52
CA MET A 63 -0.84 8.10 25.11
C MET A 63 -2.09 7.23 24.97
N ASP A 64 -2.23 6.20 25.80
CA ASP A 64 -3.44 5.38 25.87
C ASP A 64 -4.69 6.20 26.24
N LYS A 65 -4.59 7.05 27.28
CA LYS A 65 -5.66 8.00 27.65
C LYS A 65 -5.98 9.00 26.54
N ALA A 66 -5.00 9.37 25.73
CA ALA A 66 -5.18 10.26 24.57
C ALA A 66 -5.84 9.55 23.38
N GLY A 67 -6.12 8.25 23.47
CA GLY A 67 -6.81 7.46 22.44
C GLY A 67 -5.88 6.86 21.38
N TYR A 68 -4.58 6.82 21.60
CA TYR A 68 -3.63 6.20 20.66
C TYR A 68 -3.91 4.70 20.56
N GLY A 69 -3.99 4.19 19.34
CA GLY A 69 -4.26 2.77 19.05
C GLY A 69 -5.69 2.32 19.28
N LYS A 70 -6.56 3.20 19.80
CA LYS A 70 -7.95 2.85 20.07
C LYS A 70 -8.73 2.61 18.78
N GLY A 71 -9.35 1.43 18.66
CA GLY A 71 -10.11 1.05 17.49
C GLY A 71 -9.25 0.48 16.35
N TYR A 72 -7.96 0.23 16.58
CA TYR A 72 -7.11 -0.47 15.61
C TYR A 72 -7.64 -1.88 15.34
N LYS A 73 -7.74 -2.22 14.06
CA LYS A 73 -8.16 -3.56 13.61
C LYS A 73 -6.95 -4.34 13.13
N TYR A 74 -6.58 -5.38 13.88
CA TYR A 74 -5.49 -6.27 13.48
C TYR A 74 -5.98 -7.21 12.36
N ALA A 75 -5.42 -7.07 11.17
CA ALA A 75 -5.94 -7.75 9.98
C ALA A 75 -5.98 -9.29 10.11
N HIS A 76 -5.03 -9.89 10.86
CA HIS A 76 -5.01 -11.34 11.08
C HIS A 76 -6.16 -11.88 11.91
N ASP A 77 -6.90 -11.03 12.65
CA ASP A 77 -8.09 -11.42 13.40
C ASP A 77 -9.35 -11.47 12.53
N PHE A 78 -9.22 -11.12 11.24
CA PHE A 78 -10.35 -11.04 10.31
C PHE A 78 -10.22 -12.05 9.18
N ALA A 79 -11.36 -12.46 8.63
CA ALA A 79 -11.42 -13.38 7.50
C ALA A 79 -10.61 -12.84 6.29
N GLY A 80 -9.80 -13.71 5.68
CA GLY A 80 -8.94 -13.33 4.56
C GLY A 80 -7.78 -12.41 4.94
N ASN A 81 -7.48 -12.26 6.25
CA ASN A 81 -6.44 -11.36 6.77
C ASN A 81 -6.60 -9.92 6.29
N PHE A 82 -7.83 -9.47 6.15
CA PHE A 82 -8.18 -8.12 5.75
C PHE A 82 -9.17 -7.49 6.72
N ALA A 83 -8.87 -6.28 7.16
CA ALA A 83 -9.77 -5.46 7.97
C ALA A 83 -9.96 -4.10 7.29
N GLU A 84 -11.18 -3.75 6.97
CA GLU A 84 -11.51 -2.44 6.42
C GLU A 84 -11.29 -1.37 7.49
N GLN A 85 -10.31 -0.50 7.27
CA GLN A 85 -10.01 0.66 8.11
C GLN A 85 -9.29 1.74 7.29
N GLU A 86 -9.40 2.99 7.70
CA GLU A 86 -8.72 4.08 7.00
C GLU A 86 -7.29 4.25 7.53
N PHE A 87 -6.33 4.31 6.62
CA PHE A 87 -4.92 4.50 6.93
C PHE A 87 -4.43 5.93 6.69
N LEU A 88 -5.18 6.71 5.91
CA LEU A 88 -4.84 8.08 5.61
C LEU A 88 -5.31 9.03 6.73
N PRO A 89 -4.67 10.19 6.88
CA PRO A 89 -5.21 11.28 7.69
C PRO A 89 -6.65 11.62 7.30
N ASP A 90 -7.48 12.04 8.26
CA ASP A 90 -8.92 12.28 8.06
C ASP A 90 -9.21 13.21 6.87
N THR A 91 -8.37 14.23 6.66
CA THR A 91 -8.49 15.17 5.55
C THR A 91 -8.17 14.58 4.18
N LEU A 92 -7.54 13.42 4.14
CA LEU A 92 -7.19 12.66 2.93
C LEU A 92 -8.01 11.37 2.79
N ALA A 93 -8.90 11.06 3.73
CA ALA A 93 -9.73 9.86 3.69
C ALA A 93 -10.46 9.74 2.35
N GLY A 94 -10.44 8.54 1.77
CA GLY A 94 -11.05 8.29 0.45
C GLY A 94 -10.18 8.68 -0.75
N THR A 95 -9.00 9.28 -0.56
CA THR A 95 -8.09 9.58 -1.68
C THR A 95 -7.59 8.31 -2.33
N LYS A 96 -7.67 8.26 -3.66
CA LYS A 96 -7.15 7.15 -4.47
C LYS A 96 -5.82 7.57 -5.10
N PHE A 97 -4.73 6.89 -4.73
CA PHE A 97 -3.41 7.11 -5.34
C PHE A 97 -3.15 6.12 -6.47
N TYR A 98 -3.44 4.85 -6.22
CA TYR A 98 -3.30 3.79 -7.21
C TYR A 98 -4.63 3.53 -7.90
N GLU A 99 -4.63 3.67 -9.22
CA GLU A 99 -5.77 3.40 -10.09
C GLU A 99 -5.33 2.35 -11.12
N PRO A 100 -5.74 1.08 -10.93
CA PRO A 100 -5.35 0.00 -11.83
C PRO A 100 -5.74 0.25 -13.28
N ASN A 101 -4.84 -0.02 -14.21
CA ASN A 101 -5.15 -0.02 -15.63
C ASN A 101 -5.89 -1.31 -16.02
N THR A 102 -7.20 -1.24 -16.11
CA THR A 102 -8.03 -2.41 -16.43
C THR A 102 -7.87 -2.89 -17.88
N GLY A 103 -7.08 -2.20 -18.70
CA GLY A 103 -6.72 -2.62 -20.06
C GLY A 103 -5.83 -3.85 -20.13
N ASN A 104 -5.21 -4.26 -19.01
CA ASN A 104 -4.50 -5.54 -18.93
C ASN A 104 -5.13 -6.48 -17.89
N ALA A 105 -5.04 -7.79 -18.15
CA ALA A 105 -5.73 -8.81 -17.36
C ALA A 105 -5.23 -8.86 -15.89
N THR A 106 -3.96 -8.58 -15.63
CA THR A 106 -3.39 -8.61 -14.29
C THR A 106 -3.96 -7.49 -13.44
N GLU A 107 -3.94 -6.25 -13.93
CA GLU A 107 -4.48 -5.11 -13.19
C GLU A 107 -6.01 -5.11 -13.13
N ALA A 108 -6.68 -5.70 -14.11
CA ALA A 108 -8.13 -5.93 -14.05
C ALA A 108 -8.52 -6.81 -12.86
N LYS A 109 -7.77 -7.89 -12.59
CA LYS A 109 -7.95 -8.74 -11.41
C LYS A 109 -7.63 -7.99 -10.10
N ILE A 110 -6.59 -7.16 -10.11
CA ILE A 110 -6.27 -6.31 -8.95
C ILE A 110 -7.42 -5.33 -8.69
N ALA A 111 -7.95 -4.67 -9.71
CA ALA A 111 -9.08 -3.75 -9.59
C ALA A 111 -10.33 -4.43 -9.02
N GLU A 112 -10.64 -5.64 -9.48
CA GLU A 112 -11.75 -6.44 -8.96
C GLU A 112 -11.54 -6.76 -7.48
N ARG A 113 -10.36 -7.26 -7.11
CA ARG A 113 -9.99 -7.55 -5.72
C ARG A 113 -10.06 -6.32 -4.82
N MET A 114 -9.62 -5.16 -5.30
CA MET A 114 -9.70 -3.90 -4.55
C MET A 114 -11.17 -3.51 -4.31
N ARG A 115 -12.05 -3.65 -5.29
CA ARG A 115 -13.49 -3.36 -5.13
C ARG A 115 -14.16 -4.30 -4.14
N GLU A 116 -13.82 -5.59 -4.16
CA GLU A 116 -14.34 -6.56 -3.20
C GLU A 116 -13.96 -6.22 -1.76
N LEU A 117 -12.69 -5.87 -1.54
CA LEU A 117 -12.14 -5.60 -0.20
C LEU A 117 -12.54 -4.23 0.33
N TRP A 118 -12.40 -3.20 -0.48
CA TRP A 118 -12.56 -1.80 -0.09
C TRP A 118 -13.94 -1.20 -0.41
N ARG A 119 -14.79 -1.99 -1.08
CA ARG A 119 -16.18 -1.61 -1.38
C ARG A 119 -16.32 -0.18 -1.89
N ASP A 120 -16.78 0.75 -1.05
CA ASP A 120 -17.10 2.12 -1.43
C ASP A 120 -15.87 2.97 -1.82
N LYS A 121 -14.69 2.63 -1.30
CA LYS A 121 -13.47 3.39 -1.60
C LYS A 121 -13.01 3.24 -3.06
N TYR A 122 -13.29 2.10 -3.70
CA TYR A 122 -12.86 1.79 -5.06
C TYR A 122 -14.00 1.45 -6.02
N LYS A 123 -15.18 1.95 -5.74
CA LYS A 123 -16.32 1.90 -6.69
C LYS A 123 -16.09 2.78 -7.89
#